data_b5440608033ed2f42838d43ce6e60c6d
#
_entry.id   b5440608033ed2f42838d43ce6e60c6d
#
_cell.length_a   1.000
_cell.length_b   1.000
_cell.length_c   1.000
_cell.angle_alpha   90.00
_cell.angle_beta   90.00
_cell.angle_gamma   90.00
#
_symmetry.space_group_name_H-M   'P 1'
#
loop_
_entity.id
_entity.type
_entity.pdbx_description
1 polymer ?
#
loop_
_entity_poly.entity_id
_entity_poly.type
_entity_poly.pdbx_seq_one_letter_code
_entity_poly.pdbx_strand_id
1 'polypeptide(L)'
;MESKLLTQKIILKGRKVVGGLAEGEALVTRDRISGWGGIDPRTGTVIETRHELKGRSFKGKVLVFPGAKGSSGWSAQFHVARLAGAAPVAMVFNEMTTKIALGAVVTHAPSVTDFDRDPLEVIETGDWVRVDGDNGVVEVTKKAGHGG
;
A
#
# COMPACT_ATOMS: atom_id res chain seq x y z
N MET A 1 22.76 -5.47 21.53
CA MET A 1 22.78 -4.86 21.45
C MET A 1 22.85 -4.17 20.46
N GLU A 2 23.57 -3.95 19.94
CA GLU A 2 23.64 -3.17 19.05
C GLU A 2 23.11 -3.63 17.86
N SER A 3 23.08 -4.85 17.63
CA SER A 3 22.57 -5.31 16.38
C SER A 3 21.24 -4.74 16.09
N LYS A 4 20.51 -4.50 17.12
CA LYS A 4 19.24 -3.99 16.84
C LYS A 4 19.34 -2.67 16.23
N LEU A 5 20.40 -2.02 16.34
CA LEU A 5 20.52 -0.73 15.77
C LEU A 5 20.82 -0.84 14.31
N LEU A 6 20.93 -2.04 13.79
CA LEU A 6 21.30 -2.21 12.40
C LEU A 6 20.08 -2.38 11.52
N THR A 7 18.95 -1.91 11.95
CA THR A 7 17.76 -1.90 11.12
C THR A 7 18.03 -1.03 9.91
N GLN A 8 17.90 -1.59 8.74
CA GLN A 8 18.21 -0.89 7.50
C GLN A 8 17.10 0.06 7.11
N LYS A 9 17.47 1.27 6.72
CA LYS A 9 16.55 2.23 6.15
C LYS A 9 16.83 2.42 4.68
N ILE A 10 15.79 2.46 3.88
CA ILE A 10 15.89 2.63 2.43
C ILE A 10 14.94 3.76 2.03
N ILE A 11 15.42 4.65 1.17
CA ILE A 11 14.59 5.75 0.67
C ILE A 11 14.28 5.48 -0.78
N LEU A 12 12.99 5.48 -1.12
CA LEU A 12 12.53 5.38 -2.49
C LEU A 12 11.96 6.72 -2.90
N LYS A 13 12.30 7.17 -4.10
CA LYS A 13 11.79 8.44 -4.62
C LYS A 13 10.91 8.16 -5.81
N GLY A 14 9.73 8.76 -5.79
CA GLY A 14 8.77 8.57 -6.83
C GLY A 14 8.00 9.84 -7.11
N ARG A 15 6.79 9.69 -7.60
CA ARG A 15 5.94 10.80 -7.98
C ARG A 15 4.69 10.83 -7.12
N LYS A 16 4.33 12.02 -6.66
CA LYS A 16 3.13 12.20 -5.85
C LYS A 16 1.87 11.83 -6.61
N VAL A 17 0.99 11.09 -5.97
CA VAL A 17 -0.36 10.86 -6.45
C VAL A 17 -1.34 11.58 -5.55
N VAL A 18 -1.24 11.35 -4.24
CA VAL A 18 -2.05 12.04 -3.24
C VAL A 18 -1.10 12.51 -2.14
N GLY A 19 -1.21 13.78 -1.76
CA GLY A 19 -0.35 14.34 -0.74
C GLY A 19 -0.69 13.88 0.66
N GLY A 20 0.08 14.33 1.61
CA GLY A 20 -0.08 13.97 3.01
C GLY A 20 1.03 13.04 3.48
N LEU A 21 1.00 12.75 4.75
CA LEU A 21 2.02 11.94 5.40
C LEU A 21 1.34 10.86 6.21
N ALA A 22 1.73 9.62 6.02
CA ALA A 22 1.20 8.51 6.80
C ALA A 22 2.27 7.44 6.93
N GLU A 23 2.16 6.62 7.96
CA GLU A 23 3.10 5.52 8.14
C GLU A 23 2.41 4.34 8.79
N GLY A 24 2.94 3.18 8.54
CA GLY A 24 2.38 1.97 9.08
C GLY A 24 3.16 0.76 8.61
N GLU A 25 2.70 -0.38 9.08
CA GLU A 25 3.28 -1.63 8.68
C GLU A 25 2.86 -1.95 7.25
N ALA A 26 3.79 -2.42 6.44
CA ALA A 26 3.50 -2.75 5.04
C ALA A 26 2.74 -4.05 4.90
N LEU A 27 1.81 -4.07 3.98
CA LEU A 27 1.20 -5.29 3.47
C LEU A 27 1.49 -5.31 1.98
N VAL A 28 2.29 -6.26 1.53
CA VAL A 28 2.85 -6.28 0.18
C VAL A 28 2.30 -7.45 -0.62
N THR A 29 1.95 -7.18 -1.88
CA THR A 29 1.54 -8.25 -2.79
C THR A 29 2.11 -7.99 -4.17
N ARG A 30 2.37 -9.06 -4.91
CA ARG A 30 2.71 -8.97 -6.33
C ARG A 30 1.50 -9.14 -7.22
N ASP A 31 0.33 -9.40 -6.62
CA ASP A 31 -0.91 -9.53 -7.37
C ASP A 31 -1.63 -8.20 -7.43
N ARG A 32 -2.20 -7.88 -8.60
CA ARG A 32 -3.09 -6.73 -8.69
C ARG A 32 -4.32 -6.96 -7.84
N ILE A 33 -4.95 -5.89 -7.40
CA ILE A 33 -6.11 -5.96 -6.51
C ILE A 33 -7.35 -5.53 -7.26
N SER A 34 -8.41 -6.34 -7.15
CA SER A 34 -9.73 -6.01 -7.69
C SER A 34 -10.55 -5.31 -6.61
N GLY A 35 -11.40 -4.38 -7.00
CA GLY A 35 -12.36 -3.77 -6.07
C GLY A 35 -13.54 -4.69 -5.88
N TRP A 36 -14.38 -4.81 -6.92
CA TRP A 36 -15.55 -5.69 -6.84
C TRP A 36 -15.13 -7.14 -6.84
N GLY A 37 -15.59 -7.86 -5.83
CA GLY A 37 -15.25 -9.29 -5.71
C GLY A 37 -13.83 -9.52 -5.21
N GLY A 38 -13.02 -8.47 -5.08
CA GLY A 38 -11.64 -8.63 -4.64
C GLY A 38 -11.41 -8.24 -3.19
N ILE A 39 -12.20 -7.31 -2.67
CA ILE A 39 -12.08 -6.90 -1.28
C ILE A 39 -13.46 -6.84 -0.61
N ASP A 40 -13.46 -7.06 0.70
CA ASP A 40 -14.61 -6.75 1.53
C ASP A 40 -14.33 -5.36 2.11
N PRO A 41 -15.01 -4.32 1.63
CA PRO A 41 -14.67 -2.97 2.06
C PRO A 41 -15.01 -2.67 3.52
N ARG A 42 -15.88 -3.47 4.12
CA ARG A 42 -16.25 -3.23 5.51
C ARG A 42 -15.11 -3.60 6.47
N THR A 43 -14.27 -4.53 6.07
CA THR A 43 -13.17 -5.02 6.93
C THR A 43 -11.80 -4.76 6.32
N GLY A 44 -11.74 -4.34 5.06
CA GLY A 44 -10.48 -4.16 4.36
C GLY A 44 -9.79 -5.47 4.00
N THR A 45 -10.55 -6.56 3.96
CA THR A 45 -10.00 -7.90 3.74
C THR A 45 -10.01 -8.25 2.27
N VAL A 46 -8.91 -8.82 1.78
CA VAL A 46 -8.84 -9.34 0.42
C VAL A 46 -9.59 -10.67 0.39
N ILE A 47 -10.57 -10.77 -0.50
CA ILE A 47 -11.43 -11.95 -0.56
C ILE A 47 -11.34 -12.70 -1.89
N GLU A 48 -10.58 -12.19 -2.84
CA GLU A 48 -10.42 -12.84 -4.14
C GLU A 48 -9.78 -14.22 -3.95
N THR A 49 -10.41 -15.25 -4.50
CA THR A 49 -10.08 -16.64 -4.20
C THR A 49 -8.62 -17.00 -4.45
N ARG A 50 -8.05 -16.53 -5.54
CA ARG A 50 -6.69 -16.91 -5.91
C ARG A 50 -5.64 -15.86 -5.58
N HIS A 51 -6.02 -14.85 -4.82
CA HIS A 51 -5.09 -13.77 -4.48
C HIS A 51 -4.16 -14.21 -3.34
N GLU A 52 -2.88 -13.84 -3.43
CA GLU A 52 -1.94 -14.23 -2.38
C GLU A 52 -2.27 -13.61 -1.03
N LEU A 53 -3.00 -12.49 -1.00
CA LEU A 53 -3.40 -11.87 0.27
C LEU A 53 -4.79 -12.31 0.74
N LYS A 54 -5.37 -13.35 0.14
CA LYS A 54 -6.71 -13.77 0.55
C LYS A 54 -6.76 -13.98 2.06
N GLY A 55 -7.74 -13.35 2.68
CA GLY A 55 -7.92 -13.43 4.13
C GLY A 55 -7.12 -12.39 4.92
N ARG A 56 -6.24 -11.64 4.28
CA ARG A 56 -5.47 -10.61 4.95
C ARG A 56 -6.17 -9.26 4.82
N SER A 57 -6.06 -8.44 5.85
CA SER A 57 -6.67 -7.11 5.84
C SER A 57 -5.62 -6.04 5.69
N PHE A 58 -5.91 -5.04 4.86
CA PHE A 58 -5.03 -3.87 4.72
C PHE A 58 -5.43 -2.72 5.64
N LYS A 59 -6.40 -2.94 6.50
CA LYS A 59 -6.85 -1.87 7.40
C LYS A 59 -5.69 -1.34 8.22
N GLY A 60 -5.46 -0.04 8.14
CA GLY A 60 -4.40 0.63 8.89
C GLY A 60 -2.99 0.33 8.42
N LYS A 61 -2.84 -0.34 7.29
CA LYS A 61 -1.53 -0.72 6.77
C LYS A 61 -1.14 0.18 5.61
N VAL A 62 0.14 0.16 5.25
CA VAL A 62 0.59 0.73 3.99
C VAL A 62 0.48 -0.37 2.96
N LEU A 63 -0.40 -0.19 1.98
CA LEU A 63 -0.64 -1.20 0.96
C LEU A 63 0.35 -1.00 -0.18
N VAL A 64 1.15 -2.04 -0.46
CA VAL A 64 2.18 -2.01 -1.51
C VAL A 64 1.80 -3.06 -2.53
N PHE A 65 1.50 -2.64 -3.75
CA PHE A 65 0.92 -3.54 -4.75
C PHE A 65 1.22 -3.03 -6.16
N PRO A 66 1.10 -3.89 -7.17
CA PRO A 66 1.43 -3.46 -8.54
C PRO A 66 0.43 -2.49 -9.11
N GLY A 67 -0.84 -2.68 -8.85
CA GLY A 67 -1.87 -1.85 -9.44
C GLY A 67 -3.25 -2.42 -9.23
N ALA A 68 -4.24 -1.77 -9.83
CA ALA A 68 -5.64 -2.16 -9.75
C ALA A 68 -6.03 -2.99 -10.97
N LYS A 69 -6.97 -3.90 -10.79
CA LYS A 69 -7.57 -4.60 -11.92
C LYS A 69 -9.08 -4.60 -11.74
N GLY A 70 -9.80 -4.89 -12.83
CA GLY A 70 -11.24 -4.96 -12.80
C GLY A 70 -11.87 -3.68 -13.28
N SER A 71 -13.11 -3.44 -12.86
CA SER A 71 -13.91 -2.36 -13.39
C SER A 71 -13.57 -1.00 -12.77
N SER A 72 -14.18 0.04 -13.33
CA SER A 72 -14.04 1.40 -12.81
C SER A 72 -14.65 1.56 -11.43
N GLY A 73 -15.38 0.56 -10.94
CA GLY A 73 -15.91 0.58 -9.57
C GLY A 73 -14.86 0.41 -8.49
N TRP A 74 -13.59 0.26 -8.89
CA TRP A 74 -12.49 0.09 -7.95
C TRP A 74 -12.46 1.18 -6.89
N SER A 75 -12.58 2.44 -7.33
CA SER A 75 -12.54 3.57 -6.40
C SER A 75 -13.73 3.56 -5.44
N ALA A 76 -14.90 3.11 -5.91
CA ALA A 76 -16.08 3.07 -5.05
C ALA A 76 -15.88 2.10 -3.89
N GLN A 77 -15.26 0.96 -4.13
CA GLN A 77 -15.01 -0.03 -3.07
C GLN A 77 -14.04 0.52 -2.04
N PHE A 78 -13.02 1.21 -2.47
CA PHE A 78 -12.06 1.80 -1.53
C PHE A 78 -12.66 2.99 -0.78
N HIS A 79 -13.60 3.71 -1.41
CA HIS A 79 -14.32 4.77 -0.72
C HIS A 79 -15.18 4.19 0.41
N VAL A 80 -15.87 3.08 0.14
CA VAL A 80 -16.65 2.40 1.18
C VAL A 80 -15.72 1.94 2.30
N ALA A 81 -14.54 1.43 1.97
CA ALA A 81 -13.57 1.00 2.98
C ALA A 81 -13.19 2.18 3.89
N ARG A 82 -12.97 3.35 3.30
CA ARG A 82 -12.66 4.53 4.11
C ARG A 82 -13.80 4.88 5.06
N LEU A 83 -15.02 4.90 4.54
CA LEU A 83 -16.18 5.24 5.36
C LEU A 83 -16.39 4.23 6.48
N ALA A 84 -15.99 2.98 6.27
CA ALA A 84 -16.09 1.94 7.28
C ALA A 84 -14.90 1.93 8.25
N GLY A 85 -13.92 2.81 8.03
CA GLY A 85 -12.73 2.83 8.88
C GLY A 85 -11.78 1.67 8.60
N ALA A 86 -11.87 1.05 7.42
CA ALA A 86 -11.11 -0.15 7.09
C ALA A 86 -10.09 0.08 5.95
N ALA A 87 -9.83 1.32 5.59
CA ALA A 87 -8.94 1.61 4.48
C ALA A 87 -7.46 1.48 4.88
N PRO A 88 -6.58 1.32 3.89
CA PRO A 88 -5.15 1.45 4.18
C PRO A 88 -4.83 2.91 4.52
N VAL A 89 -3.74 3.12 5.25
CA VAL A 89 -3.34 4.48 5.61
C VAL A 89 -2.56 5.16 4.50
N ALA A 90 -1.98 4.38 3.59
CA ALA A 90 -1.22 4.91 2.45
C ALA A 90 -1.11 3.84 1.38
N MET A 91 -0.80 4.25 0.17
CA MET A 91 -0.66 3.33 -0.95
C MET A 91 0.64 3.58 -1.70
N VAL A 92 1.31 2.50 -2.06
CA VAL A 92 2.53 2.50 -2.86
C VAL A 92 2.31 1.53 -4.01
N PHE A 93 2.39 2.01 -5.26
CA PHE A 93 2.05 1.14 -6.39
C PHE A 93 2.86 1.48 -7.63
N ASN A 94 2.90 0.54 -8.57
CA ASN A 94 3.70 0.68 -9.79
C ASN A 94 2.92 1.24 -10.98
N GLU A 95 1.66 0.86 -11.10
CA GLU A 95 0.90 1.18 -12.32
C GLU A 95 -0.12 2.27 -12.06
N MET A 96 0.10 3.43 -12.65
CA MET A 96 -0.82 4.54 -12.51
C MET A 96 -1.94 4.41 -13.52
N THR A 97 -3.16 4.26 -13.04
CA THR A 97 -4.35 4.26 -13.90
C THR A 97 -5.36 5.21 -13.28
N THR A 98 -6.36 5.60 -14.09
CA THR A 98 -7.40 6.51 -13.61
C THR A 98 -8.12 5.91 -12.40
N LYS A 99 -8.44 4.63 -12.44
CA LYS A 99 -9.18 4.01 -11.32
C LYS A 99 -8.38 4.01 -10.03
N ILE A 100 -7.07 3.80 -10.12
CA ILE A 100 -6.27 3.77 -8.91
C ILE A 100 -6.04 5.18 -8.37
N ALA A 101 -5.88 6.17 -9.26
CA ALA A 101 -5.75 7.56 -8.84
C ALA A 101 -7.00 8.02 -8.12
N LEU A 102 -8.19 7.72 -8.67
CA LEU A 102 -9.44 8.07 -8.03
C LEU A 102 -9.58 7.35 -6.69
N GLY A 103 -9.20 6.07 -6.66
CA GLY A 103 -9.27 5.29 -5.42
C GLY A 103 -8.40 5.91 -4.32
N ALA A 104 -7.20 6.32 -4.66
CA ALA A 104 -6.31 6.93 -3.68
C ALA A 104 -6.89 8.24 -3.16
N VAL A 105 -7.47 9.06 -4.05
CA VAL A 105 -8.07 10.33 -3.66
C VAL A 105 -9.25 10.12 -2.72
N VAL A 106 -10.20 9.25 -3.08
CA VAL A 106 -11.40 9.06 -2.26
C VAL A 106 -11.09 8.33 -0.96
N THR A 107 -9.97 7.61 -0.92
CA THR A 107 -9.53 6.94 0.29
C THR A 107 -8.82 7.91 1.22
N HIS A 108 -8.42 9.09 0.72
CA HIS A 108 -7.63 10.07 1.46
C HIS A 108 -6.29 9.47 1.88
N ALA A 109 -5.75 8.57 1.10
CA ALA A 109 -4.51 7.88 1.45
C ALA A 109 -3.33 8.55 0.73
N PRO A 110 -2.33 9.05 1.45
CA PRO A 110 -1.10 9.51 0.81
C PRO A 110 -0.57 8.41 -0.10
N SER A 111 -0.23 8.76 -1.33
CA SER A 111 0.12 7.75 -2.33
C SER A 111 1.22 8.23 -3.24
N VAL A 112 2.14 7.34 -3.57
CA VAL A 112 3.30 7.61 -4.42
C VAL A 112 3.46 6.48 -5.43
N THR A 113 3.89 6.83 -6.63
CA THR A 113 4.12 5.88 -7.71
C THR A 113 5.37 6.29 -8.52
N ASP A 114 5.67 5.59 -9.59
CA ASP A 114 6.79 5.91 -10.51
C ASP A 114 8.12 6.05 -9.76
N PHE A 115 8.48 4.99 -9.06
CA PHE A 115 9.67 5.02 -8.21
C PHE A 115 10.97 4.82 -9.01
N ASP A 116 12.06 5.31 -8.44
CA ASP A 116 13.40 5.11 -8.98
C ASP A 116 13.86 3.65 -8.85
N ARG A 117 13.21 2.86 -8.00
CA ARG A 117 13.43 1.43 -7.86
C ARG A 117 12.08 0.77 -7.68
N ASP A 118 11.96 -0.49 -8.06
CA ASP A 118 10.69 -1.21 -7.90
C ASP A 118 10.41 -1.42 -6.41
N PRO A 119 9.34 -0.82 -5.86
CA PRO A 119 9.05 -0.97 -4.45
C PRO A 119 8.74 -2.41 -4.06
N LEU A 120 8.26 -3.24 -4.99
CA LEU A 120 7.99 -4.65 -4.70
C LEU A 120 9.27 -5.45 -4.51
N GLU A 121 10.41 -4.94 -4.99
CA GLU A 121 11.69 -5.59 -4.77
C GLU A 121 12.32 -5.16 -3.45
N VAL A 122 11.86 -4.06 -2.88
CA VAL A 122 12.49 -3.45 -1.71
C VAL A 122 11.69 -3.67 -0.45
N ILE A 123 10.37 -3.56 -0.53
CA ILE A 123 9.49 -3.58 0.64
C ILE A 123 8.94 -4.98 0.85
N GLU A 124 9.01 -5.45 2.09
CA GLU A 124 8.43 -6.73 2.47
C GLU A 124 7.33 -6.51 3.49
N THR A 125 6.35 -7.40 3.49
CA THR A 125 5.29 -7.34 4.50
C THR A 125 5.92 -7.36 5.89
N GLY A 126 5.50 -6.43 6.72
CA GLY A 126 6.04 -6.29 8.06
C GLY A 126 7.05 -5.16 8.21
N ASP A 127 7.60 -4.67 7.11
CA ASP A 127 8.47 -3.51 7.17
C ASP A 127 7.65 -2.29 7.61
N TRP A 128 8.30 -1.33 8.25
CA TRP A 128 7.64 -0.08 8.60
C TRP A 128 7.86 0.93 7.49
N VAL A 129 6.79 1.48 6.96
CA VAL A 129 6.86 2.34 5.78
C VAL A 129 6.23 3.69 6.08
N ARG A 130 6.95 4.75 5.78
CA ARG A 130 6.46 6.12 5.93
C ARG A 130 6.31 6.69 4.52
N VAL A 131 5.12 7.14 4.19
CA VAL A 131 4.79 7.66 2.86
C VAL A 131 4.61 9.16 2.96
N ASP A 132 5.51 9.91 2.34
CA ASP A 132 5.41 11.36 2.23
C ASP A 132 4.89 11.66 0.83
N GLY A 133 3.58 11.76 0.71
CA GLY A 133 2.95 11.98 -0.58
C GLY A 133 3.28 13.33 -1.16
N ASP A 134 3.44 14.35 -0.32
CA ASP A 134 3.72 15.69 -0.81
C ASP A 134 5.04 15.79 -1.54
N ASN A 135 6.04 15.06 -1.07
CA ASN A 135 7.38 15.08 -1.67
C ASN A 135 7.68 13.88 -2.55
N GLY A 136 6.74 12.93 -2.64
CA GLY A 136 6.96 11.72 -3.44
C GLY A 136 8.04 10.82 -2.87
N VAL A 137 8.17 10.76 -1.55
CA VAL A 137 9.24 10.00 -0.91
C VAL A 137 8.64 8.91 -0.03
N VAL A 138 9.21 7.73 -0.11
CA VAL A 138 8.81 6.60 0.73
C VAL A 138 10.03 6.13 1.50
N GLU A 139 9.93 6.15 2.84
CA GLU A 139 11.00 5.71 3.69
C GLU A 139 10.67 4.34 4.25
N VAL A 140 11.52 3.38 4.01
CA VAL A 140 11.29 1.99 4.41
C VAL A 140 12.28 1.63 5.51
N THR A 141 11.76 1.24 6.67
CA THR A 141 12.59 0.71 7.75
C THR A 141 12.38 -0.79 7.74
N LYS A 142 13.40 -1.53 7.38
CA LYS A 142 13.30 -2.98 7.24
C LYS A 142 13.05 -3.61 8.61
N LYS A 143 12.17 -4.61 8.63
CA LYS A 143 11.93 -5.31 9.88
C LYS A 143 13.21 -5.99 10.32
N ALA A 144 13.46 -5.93 11.63
CA ALA A 144 14.70 -6.41 12.12
C ALA A 144 14.67 -7.88 12.16
N GLY A 145 15.74 -8.38 11.97
CA GLY A 145 15.93 -9.53 12.22
C GLY A 145 15.70 -10.68 12.01
N HIS A 146 15.11 -10.89 11.53
CA HIS A 146 14.74 -11.99 11.44
C HIS A 146 15.54 -12.59 10.63
N GLY A 147 16.21 -12.18 10.11
CA GLY A 147 16.90 -12.78 9.28
C GLY A 147 17.34 -13.86 9.86
N GLY A 148 17.08 -13.89 10.67
CA GLY A 148 17.49 -15.03 11.17
C GLY A 148 16.92 -15.62 10.90
#